data_1b1079da0bf2623211db8b43b7354e2f
#
_entry.id   1b1079da0bf2623211db8b43b7354e2f
#
_cell.length_a   1.000
_cell.length_b   1.000
_cell.length_c   1.000
_cell.angle_alpha   90.00
_cell.angle_beta   90.00
_cell.angle_gamma   90.00
#
_symmetry.space_group_name_H-M   'P 1'
#
loop_
_entity.id
_entity.type
_entity.pdbx_description
1 polymer ?
#
loop_
_entity_poly.entity_id
_entity_poly.type
_entity_poly.pdbx_seq_one_letter_code
_entity_poly.pdbx_strand_id
1 'polypeptide(L)'
;MQLFHHYYTHSLDKLIHSDLWLFELSIWLHVFGRSMIAIFVPILLLNIGYSLSEVITYYLIFNIFDVPLNFVVKFLIQKIGARRVLILGNLALIIFFGILYSLSVGNWLLLIIMAFFAGFYDSFFWVSHLYLFMKSSKNNDNALSDTSNLYIVKRVAGILAPMFGALILILFSKNILIIVSVGILILSIVPLFKMKGIEDKPVEGKTMSMRRYFNKFDYLKEYIIRGVYTVHIAAEDVIWPIFIYTIFVDIKSVAIIPVMVSLTVILFSYFAGKIKKTNRGKMVVLGSFLVAITWILRIYLQSEVFYFASVALIGLFSILISLPIDSNIFEKGELRDPLAASTYRNTLSMFPRIFFYGALLLMLDIFKITFIAASVSTLVVMAVSYILLVKKPRMSIKEI
;
A
#
# COMPACT_ATOMS: atom_id res chain seq x y z
N MET A 1 -7.67 26.78 37.78
CA MET A 1 -6.64 25.94 37.15
C MET A 1 -6.90 24.43 37.29
N GLN A 2 -7.43 23.93 38.41
CA GLN A 2 -7.74 22.50 38.62
C GLN A 2 -8.89 21.94 37.76
N LEU A 3 -9.91 22.72 37.38
CA LEU A 3 -11.05 22.30 36.56
C LEU A 3 -10.67 22.05 35.10
N PHE A 4 -9.71 22.79 34.53
CA PHE A 4 -9.19 22.55 33.17
C PHE A 4 -8.34 21.28 33.07
N HIS A 5 -7.60 20.93 34.12
CA HIS A 5 -6.78 19.71 34.13
C HIS A 5 -7.65 18.45 34.20
N HIS A 6 -8.76 18.49 34.92
CA HIS A 6 -9.67 17.34 35.06
C HIS A 6 -10.48 17.06 33.77
N TYR A 7 -10.83 18.09 33.01
CA TYR A 7 -11.55 17.94 31.74
C TYR A 7 -10.65 17.40 30.63
N TYR A 8 -9.37 17.79 30.58
CA TYR A 8 -8.40 17.31 29.59
C TYR A 8 -7.97 15.85 29.88
N THR A 9 -7.76 15.50 31.12
CA THR A 9 -7.38 14.10 31.49
C THR A 9 -8.53 13.12 31.22
N HIS A 10 -9.79 13.49 31.52
CA HIS A 10 -10.94 12.62 31.28
C HIS A 10 -11.29 12.47 29.78
N SER A 11 -11.04 13.49 28.95
CA SER A 11 -11.22 13.41 27.50
C SER A 11 -10.09 12.64 26.82
N LEU A 12 -8.85 12.79 27.28
CA LEU A 12 -7.70 12.03 26.80
C LEU A 12 -7.80 10.54 27.19
N ASP A 13 -8.20 10.22 28.42
CA ASP A 13 -8.42 8.84 28.85
C ASP A 13 -9.53 8.14 28.04
N LYS A 14 -10.63 8.82 27.72
CA LYS A 14 -11.67 8.30 26.83
C LYS A 14 -11.19 8.13 25.39
N LEU A 15 -10.34 9.02 24.89
CA LEU A 15 -9.73 8.91 23.55
C LEU A 15 -8.73 7.74 23.50
N ILE A 16 -7.84 7.63 24.48
CA ILE A 16 -6.78 6.61 24.55
C ILE A 16 -7.35 5.19 24.69
N HIS A 17 -8.55 5.04 25.28
CA HIS A 17 -9.24 3.76 25.43
C HIS A 17 -10.34 3.53 24.38
N SER A 18 -10.49 4.41 23.38
CA SER A 18 -11.43 4.17 22.29
C SER A 18 -10.93 3.08 21.35
N ASP A 19 -11.84 2.22 20.86
CA ASP A 19 -11.51 1.16 19.89
C ASP A 19 -10.85 1.73 18.63
N LEU A 20 -11.24 2.92 18.20
CA LEU A 20 -10.64 3.60 17.05
C LEU A 20 -9.17 3.95 17.32
N TRP A 21 -8.84 4.50 18.47
CA TRP A 21 -7.46 4.80 18.86
C TRP A 21 -6.59 3.54 18.94
N LEU A 22 -7.12 2.47 19.54
CA LEU A 22 -6.43 1.19 19.63
C LEU A 22 -6.17 0.60 18.24
N PHE A 23 -7.12 0.75 17.31
CA PHE A 23 -6.96 0.34 15.92
C PHE A 23 -5.87 1.17 15.22
N GLU A 24 -5.94 2.49 15.30
CA GLU A 24 -4.94 3.38 14.70
C GLU A 24 -3.54 3.15 15.26
N LEU A 25 -3.40 2.96 16.57
CA LEU A 25 -2.14 2.62 17.22
C LEU A 25 -1.58 1.29 16.72
N SER A 26 -2.43 0.26 16.60
CA SER A 26 -2.04 -1.03 16.03
C SER A 26 -1.52 -0.87 14.60
N ILE A 27 -2.24 -0.11 13.76
CA ILE A 27 -1.84 0.14 12.37
C ILE A 27 -0.54 0.92 12.30
N TRP A 28 -0.37 1.94 13.15
CA TRP A 28 0.85 2.73 13.17
C TRP A 28 2.08 1.87 13.55
N LEU A 29 1.98 1.08 14.62
CA LEU A 29 3.03 0.15 15.05
C LEU A 29 3.33 -0.90 13.96
N HIS A 30 2.28 -1.45 13.34
CA HIS A 30 2.43 -2.40 12.24
C HIS A 30 3.17 -1.79 11.06
N VAL A 31 2.72 -0.61 10.58
CA VAL A 31 3.35 0.09 9.44
C VAL A 31 4.79 0.45 9.79
N PHE A 32 5.06 0.89 11.03
CA PHE A 32 6.41 1.19 11.48
C PHE A 32 7.31 -0.06 11.43
N GLY A 33 6.93 -1.14 12.12
CA GLY A 33 7.72 -2.38 12.14
C GLY A 33 7.97 -2.98 10.75
N ARG A 34 6.94 -2.99 9.90
CA ARG A 34 7.07 -3.44 8.51
C ARG A 34 7.98 -2.53 7.68
N SER A 35 7.81 -1.21 7.77
CA SER A 35 8.52 -0.25 6.92
C SER A 35 10.01 -0.13 7.24
N MET A 36 10.44 -0.58 8.44
CA MET A 36 11.86 -0.69 8.77
C MET A 36 12.61 -1.65 7.84
N ILE A 37 11.94 -2.68 7.31
CA ILE A 37 12.55 -3.72 6.47
C ILE A 37 12.06 -3.65 5.03
N ALA A 38 10.81 -3.29 4.78
CA ALA A 38 10.11 -3.55 3.52
C ALA A 38 10.87 -3.05 2.27
N ILE A 39 11.45 -1.85 2.32
CA ILE A 39 12.20 -1.30 1.19
C ILE A 39 13.54 -2.02 0.98
N PHE A 40 14.09 -2.63 2.02
CA PHE A 40 15.36 -3.33 1.95
C PHE A 40 15.21 -4.79 1.53
N VAL A 41 13.99 -5.37 1.53
CA VAL A 41 13.77 -6.79 1.15
C VAL A 41 14.43 -7.15 -0.17
N PRO A 42 14.22 -6.44 -1.29
CA PRO A 42 14.85 -6.79 -2.56
C PRO A 42 16.37 -6.66 -2.49
N ILE A 43 16.89 -5.68 -1.76
CA ILE A 43 18.34 -5.47 -1.58
C ILE A 43 18.94 -6.54 -0.70
N LEU A 44 18.24 -6.97 0.37
CA LEU A 44 18.69 -8.06 1.22
C LEU A 44 18.76 -9.39 0.44
N LEU A 45 17.83 -9.65 -0.49
CA LEU A 45 17.88 -10.80 -1.37
C LEU A 45 19.11 -10.74 -2.29
N LEU A 46 19.42 -9.59 -2.90
CA LEU A 46 20.64 -9.40 -3.68
C LEU A 46 21.89 -9.61 -2.83
N ASN A 47 21.93 -9.09 -1.60
CA ASN A 47 23.06 -9.22 -0.69
C ASN A 47 23.25 -10.67 -0.15
N ILE A 48 22.18 -11.47 -0.10
CA ILE A 48 22.26 -12.90 0.20
C ILE A 48 22.93 -13.66 -0.97
N GLY A 49 22.87 -13.10 -2.20
CA GLY A 49 23.45 -13.67 -3.41
C GLY A 49 22.43 -14.11 -4.46
N TYR A 50 21.15 -13.76 -4.30
CA TYR A 50 20.16 -13.95 -5.36
C TYR A 50 20.39 -12.96 -6.50
N SER A 51 20.26 -13.41 -7.73
CA SER A 51 20.33 -12.55 -8.93
C SER A 51 19.10 -11.62 -9.01
N LEU A 52 19.21 -10.57 -9.82
CA LEU A 52 18.08 -9.65 -10.06
C LEU A 52 16.85 -10.39 -10.62
N SER A 53 17.06 -11.36 -11.52
CA SER A 53 15.97 -12.17 -12.08
C SER A 53 15.29 -13.04 -11.01
N GLU A 54 16.04 -13.60 -10.07
CA GLU A 54 15.48 -14.36 -8.94
C GLU A 54 14.68 -13.48 -7.99
N VAL A 55 15.13 -12.26 -7.72
CA VAL A 55 14.38 -11.27 -6.95
C VAL A 55 13.07 -10.89 -7.66
N ILE A 56 13.09 -10.65 -8.97
CA ILE A 56 11.87 -10.39 -9.75
C ILE A 56 10.93 -11.61 -9.74
N THR A 57 11.48 -12.83 -9.86
CA THR A 57 10.71 -14.09 -9.77
C THR A 57 10.02 -14.21 -8.40
N TYR A 58 10.69 -13.86 -7.31
CA TYR A 58 10.07 -13.79 -5.99
C TYR A 58 8.85 -12.86 -5.96
N TYR A 59 8.95 -11.65 -6.53
CA TYR A 59 7.82 -10.72 -6.59
C TYR A 59 6.71 -11.20 -7.53
N LEU A 60 7.05 -11.89 -8.63
CA LEU A 60 6.06 -12.53 -9.49
C LEU A 60 5.26 -13.60 -8.73
N ILE A 61 5.95 -14.52 -8.07
CA ILE A 61 5.34 -15.62 -7.30
C ILE A 61 4.49 -15.07 -6.15
N PHE A 62 4.98 -14.06 -5.44
CA PHE A 62 4.22 -13.35 -4.40
C PHE A 62 2.87 -12.85 -4.93
N ASN A 63 2.85 -12.13 -6.06
CA ASN A 63 1.60 -11.59 -6.62
C ASN A 63 0.68 -12.70 -7.15
N ILE A 64 1.22 -13.82 -7.65
CA ILE A 64 0.44 -15.00 -8.06
C ILE A 64 -0.29 -15.61 -6.86
N PHE A 65 0.38 -15.80 -5.72
CA PHE A 65 -0.24 -16.32 -4.50
C PHE A 65 -1.28 -15.37 -3.91
N ASP A 66 -1.05 -14.05 -3.98
CA ASP A 66 -1.96 -13.07 -3.39
C ASP A 66 -3.36 -13.11 -4.03
N VAL A 67 -3.46 -13.33 -5.35
CA VAL A 67 -4.75 -13.35 -6.06
C VAL A 67 -5.76 -14.34 -5.44
N PRO A 68 -5.49 -15.64 -5.31
CA PRO A 68 -6.45 -16.58 -4.69
C PRO A 68 -6.63 -16.32 -3.19
N LEU A 69 -5.60 -15.89 -2.48
CA LEU A 69 -5.67 -15.61 -1.04
C LEU A 69 -6.65 -14.49 -0.70
N ASN A 70 -6.87 -13.51 -1.57
CA ASN A 70 -7.90 -12.48 -1.38
C ASN A 70 -9.31 -13.08 -1.26
N PHE A 71 -9.63 -14.13 -2.01
CA PHE A 71 -10.93 -14.81 -1.91
C PHE A 71 -11.03 -15.64 -0.63
N VAL A 72 -9.92 -16.26 -0.20
CA VAL A 72 -9.84 -16.96 1.09
C VAL A 72 -10.09 -15.99 2.24
N VAL A 73 -9.46 -14.81 2.20
CA VAL A 73 -9.68 -13.73 3.18
C VAL A 73 -11.13 -13.30 3.24
N LYS A 74 -11.75 -13.07 2.09
CA LYS A 74 -13.17 -12.70 2.00
C LYS A 74 -14.05 -13.73 2.73
N PHE A 75 -13.81 -15.02 2.49
CA PHE A 75 -14.53 -16.10 3.15
C PHE A 75 -14.25 -16.15 4.65
N LEU A 76 -13.00 -15.97 5.08
CA LEU A 76 -12.65 -16.01 6.50
C LEU A 76 -13.20 -14.81 7.27
N ILE A 77 -13.19 -13.60 6.71
CA ILE A 77 -13.81 -12.43 7.35
C ILE A 77 -15.29 -12.68 7.60
N GLN A 78 -16.01 -13.32 6.66
CA GLN A 78 -17.41 -13.70 6.86
C GLN A 78 -17.61 -14.73 7.99
N LYS A 79 -16.64 -15.63 8.20
CA LYS A 79 -16.76 -16.70 9.21
C LYS A 79 -16.28 -16.30 10.61
N ILE A 80 -15.14 -15.63 10.70
CA ILE A 80 -14.46 -15.40 11.99
C ILE A 80 -14.26 -13.92 12.32
N GLY A 81 -14.69 -12.99 11.44
CA GLY A 81 -14.55 -11.54 11.62
C GLY A 81 -13.21 -10.99 11.15
N ALA A 82 -13.20 -9.68 10.81
CA ALA A 82 -12.06 -9.03 10.17
C ALA A 82 -10.86 -8.85 11.11
N ARG A 83 -11.08 -8.60 12.41
CA ARG A 83 -10.01 -8.43 13.40
C ARG A 83 -9.14 -9.69 13.52
N ARG A 84 -9.74 -10.87 13.58
CA ARG A 84 -9.00 -12.14 13.67
C ARG A 84 -8.20 -12.41 12.39
N VAL A 85 -8.78 -12.11 11.22
CA VAL A 85 -8.10 -12.28 9.94
C VAL A 85 -6.93 -11.30 9.81
N LEU A 86 -7.06 -10.05 10.31
CA LEU A 86 -5.98 -9.07 10.36
C LEU A 86 -4.83 -9.56 11.25
N ILE A 87 -5.11 -10.15 12.41
CA ILE A 87 -4.10 -10.75 13.29
C ILE A 87 -3.38 -11.91 12.56
N LEU A 88 -4.10 -12.77 11.83
CA LEU A 88 -3.48 -13.84 11.03
C LEU A 88 -2.55 -13.27 9.97
N GLY A 89 -2.92 -12.16 9.32
CA GLY A 89 -2.03 -11.44 8.39
C GLY A 89 -0.76 -10.95 9.07
N ASN A 90 -0.89 -10.40 10.28
CA ASN A 90 0.27 -9.94 11.05
C ASN A 90 1.22 -11.10 11.44
N LEU A 91 0.66 -12.24 11.84
CA LEU A 91 1.43 -13.45 12.11
C LEU A 91 2.14 -13.97 10.85
N ALA A 92 1.49 -13.91 9.69
CA ALA A 92 2.11 -14.28 8.42
C ALA A 92 3.34 -13.40 8.10
N LEU A 93 3.28 -12.10 8.39
CA LEU A 93 4.42 -11.20 8.23
C LEU A 93 5.57 -11.54 9.19
N ILE A 94 5.27 -11.94 10.41
CA ILE A 94 6.29 -12.40 11.37
C ILE A 94 6.97 -13.67 10.85
N ILE A 95 6.20 -14.63 10.32
CA ILE A 95 6.76 -15.85 9.70
C ILE A 95 7.59 -15.49 8.48
N PHE A 96 7.12 -14.59 7.62
CA PHE A 96 7.88 -14.07 6.49
C PHE A 96 9.26 -13.53 6.92
N PHE A 97 9.31 -12.72 7.97
CA PHE A 97 10.58 -12.21 8.50
C PHE A 97 11.45 -13.31 9.12
N GLY A 98 10.85 -14.31 9.75
CA GLY A 98 11.56 -15.50 10.24
C GLY A 98 12.22 -16.29 9.11
N ILE A 99 11.52 -16.42 7.96
CA ILE A 99 12.10 -17.08 6.76
C ILE A 99 13.22 -16.21 6.17
N LEU A 100 13.03 -14.89 6.07
CA LEU A 100 14.08 -13.96 5.59
C LEU A 100 15.33 -14.00 6.48
N TYR A 101 15.17 -14.20 7.79
CA TYR A 101 16.26 -14.35 8.75
C TYR A 101 17.13 -15.57 8.42
N SER A 102 16.52 -16.72 8.11
CA SER A 102 17.18 -18.00 7.85
C SER A 102 17.50 -18.25 6.37
N LEU A 103 17.10 -17.33 5.47
CA LEU A 103 17.25 -17.52 4.04
C LEU A 103 18.72 -17.49 3.62
N SER A 104 19.14 -18.48 2.84
CA SER A 104 20.46 -18.62 2.22
C SER A 104 20.35 -18.68 0.70
N VAL A 105 21.43 -18.32 0.00
CA VAL A 105 21.50 -18.38 -1.47
C VAL A 105 21.19 -19.79 -1.99
N GLY A 106 20.47 -19.86 -3.11
CA GLY A 106 20.11 -21.12 -3.77
C GLY A 106 18.97 -21.89 -3.11
N ASN A 107 18.44 -21.45 -1.97
CA ASN A 107 17.32 -22.12 -1.32
C ASN A 107 15.98 -21.66 -1.91
N TRP A 108 15.67 -22.18 -3.10
CA TRP A 108 14.43 -21.87 -3.83
C TRP A 108 13.15 -22.23 -3.07
N LEU A 109 13.17 -23.33 -2.31
CA LEU A 109 12.01 -23.75 -1.53
C LEU A 109 11.64 -22.68 -0.49
N LEU A 110 12.62 -22.21 0.29
CA LEU A 110 12.39 -21.15 1.27
C LEU A 110 12.01 -19.83 0.59
N LEU A 111 12.56 -19.50 -0.57
CA LEU A 111 12.20 -18.30 -1.33
C LEU A 111 10.73 -18.35 -1.78
N ILE A 112 10.25 -19.49 -2.28
CA ILE A 112 8.84 -19.69 -2.66
C ILE A 112 7.92 -19.64 -1.43
N ILE A 113 8.30 -20.28 -0.32
CA ILE A 113 7.54 -20.23 0.93
C ILE A 113 7.48 -18.76 1.45
N MET A 114 8.59 -18.03 1.36
CA MET A 114 8.64 -16.62 1.72
C MET A 114 7.69 -15.79 0.84
N ALA A 115 7.63 -16.04 -0.47
CA ALA A 115 6.70 -15.38 -1.38
C ALA A 115 5.24 -15.72 -1.07
N PHE A 116 4.94 -16.96 -0.67
CA PHE A 116 3.61 -17.35 -0.20
C PHE A 116 3.20 -16.58 1.05
N PHE A 117 4.08 -16.49 2.08
CA PHE A 117 3.76 -15.72 3.29
C PHE A 117 3.69 -14.22 3.05
N ALA A 118 4.41 -13.69 2.05
CA ALA A 118 4.25 -12.30 1.61
C ALA A 118 2.83 -12.06 1.04
N GLY A 119 2.34 -12.95 0.15
CA GLY A 119 0.98 -12.89 -0.39
C GLY A 119 -0.08 -13.11 0.67
N PHE A 120 0.15 -14.06 1.59
CA PHE A 120 -0.74 -14.30 2.72
C PHE A 120 -0.87 -13.03 3.58
N TYR A 121 0.27 -12.40 3.94
CA TYR A 121 0.26 -11.14 4.67
C TYR A 121 -0.48 -10.04 3.92
N ASP A 122 -0.17 -9.83 2.65
CA ASP A 122 -0.76 -8.73 1.87
C ASP A 122 -2.28 -8.86 1.79
N SER A 123 -2.78 -10.05 1.44
CA SER A 123 -4.21 -10.32 1.39
C SER A 123 -4.88 -10.18 2.75
N PHE A 124 -4.38 -10.87 3.77
CA PHE A 124 -5.05 -10.98 5.07
C PHE A 124 -5.02 -9.67 5.85
N PHE A 125 -3.91 -8.94 5.79
CA PHE A 125 -3.79 -7.67 6.48
C PHE A 125 -4.53 -6.55 5.74
N TRP A 126 -4.22 -6.32 4.47
CA TRP A 126 -4.73 -5.14 3.76
C TRP A 126 -6.21 -5.22 3.42
N VAL A 127 -6.74 -6.38 3.06
CA VAL A 127 -8.19 -6.55 2.83
C VAL A 127 -8.97 -6.32 4.13
N SER A 128 -8.51 -6.93 5.24
CA SER A 128 -9.15 -6.73 6.55
C SER A 128 -9.06 -5.29 7.04
N HIS A 129 -7.88 -4.67 6.90
CA HIS A 129 -7.65 -3.27 7.25
C HIS A 129 -8.57 -2.31 6.48
N LEU A 130 -8.65 -2.46 5.15
CA LEU A 130 -9.48 -1.59 4.31
C LEU A 130 -10.98 -1.81 4.57
N TYR A 131 -11.38 -3.05 4.82
CA TYR A 131 -12.76 -3.36 5.22
C TYR A 131 -13.12 -2.65 6.54
N LEU A 132 -12.27 -2.77 7.57
CA LEU A 132 -12.48 -2.11 8.87
C LEU A 132 -12.48 -0.59 8.73
N PHE A 133 -11.58 -0.03 7.93
CA PHE A 133 -11.54 1.40 7.62
C PHE A 133 -12.85 1.89 7.00
N MET A 134 -13.33 1.26 5.92
CA MET A 134 -14.59 1.64 5.28
C MET A 134 -15.79 1.52 6.23
N LYS A 135 -15.75 0.54 7.13
CA LYS A 135 -16.84 0.35 8.11
C LYS A 135 -16.85 1.39 9.22
N SER A 136 -15.67 1.86 9.65
CA SER A 136 -15.53 2.92 10.66
C SER A 136 -15.86 4.32 10.10
N SER A 137 -15.63 4.55 8.81
CA SER A 137 -15.87 5.82 8.12
C SER A 137 -17.35 6.09 7.78
N LYS A 138 -18.24 5.11 7.94
CA LYS A 138 -19.65 5.12 7.46
C LYS A 138 -20.52 6.30 7.92
N ASN A 139 -20.05 7.12 8.85
CA ASN A 139 -20.79 8.27 9.39
C ASN A 139 -20.27 9.65 8.92
N ASN A 140 -19.30 9.69 8.00
CA ASN A 140 -18.66 10.94 7.58
C ASN A 140 -18.94 11.28 6.12
N ASP A 141 -19.48 12.46 5.87
CA ASP A 141 -19.74 12.98 4.51
C ASP A 141 -18.46 13.28 3.70
N ASN A 142 -17.25 13.01 4.24
CA ASN A 142 -15.96 13.41 3.67
C ASN A 142 -14.98 12.25 3.45
N ALA A 143 -15.37 11.23 2.66
CA ALA A 143 -14.49 10.08 2.33
C ALA A 143 -13.09 10.49 1.80
N LEU A 144 -12.95 11.64 1.13
CA LEU A 144 -11.65 12.14 0.68
C LEU A 144 -10.77 12.58 1.86
N SER A 145 -11.36 13.27 2.84
CA SER A 145 -10.67 13.72 4.06
C SER A 145 -10.22 12.51 4.90
N ASP A 146 -11.10 11.54 5.11
CA ASP A 146 -10.80 10.33 5.89
C ASP A 146 -9.71 9.50 5.21
N THR A 147 -9.79 9.35 3.87
CA THR A 147 -8.73 8.70 3.09
C THR A 147 -7.41 9.47 3.21
N SER A 148 -7.45 10.81 3.17
CA SER A 148 -6.27 11.67 3.36
C SER A 148 -5.63 11.45 4.74
N ASN A 149 -6.44 11.43 5.82
CA ASN A 149 -5.97 11.18 7.18
C ASN A 149 -5.31 9.81 7.30
N LEU A 150 -5.93 8.76 6.74
CA LEU A 150 -5.35 7.42 6.67
C LEU A 150 -3.96 7.42 5.99
N TYR A 151 -3.82 8.17 4.88
CA TYR A 151 -2.53 8.31 4.20
C TYR A 151 -1.50 9.02 5.08
N ILE A 152 -1.87 10.11 5.76
CA ILE A 152 -0.98 10.86 6.65
C ILE A 152 -0.49 9.96 7.79
N VAL A 153 -1.38 9.27 8.50
CA VAL A 153 -1.02 8.38 9.63
C VAL A 153 -0.01 7.32 9.19
N LYS A 154 -0.26 6.66 8.04
CA LYS A 154 0.67 5.66 7.48
C LYS A 154 2.02 6.27 7.10
N ARG A 155 2.05 7.49 6.56
CA ARG A 155 3.28 8.14 6.08
C ARG A 155 4.13 8.71 7.21
N VAL A 156 3.54 9.08 8.34
CA VAL A 156 4.33 9.45 9.55
C VAL A 156 5.23 8.29 9.98
N ALA A 157 4.70 7.08 10.05
CA ALA A 157 5.52 5.88 10.29
C ALA A 157 6.54 5.65 9.16
N GLY A 158 6.16 5.91 7.90
CA GLY A 158 6.99 5.76 6.72
C GLY A 158 8.19 6.72 6.63
N ILE A 159 8.22 7.82 7.41
CA ILE A 159 9.40 8.70 7.50
C ILE A 159 10.46 8.10 8.40
N LEU A 160 10.07 7.72 9.61
CA LEU A 160 11.00 7.32 10.65
C LEU A 160 11.49 5.87 10.46
N ALA A 161 10.59 4.95 10.14
CA ALA A 161 10.90 3.54 10.11
C ALA A 161 12.05 3.14 9.17
N PRO A 162 12.13 3.58 7.90
CA PRO A 162 13.26 3.24 7.03
C PRO A 162 14.59 3.82 7.51
N MET A 163 14.57 5.02 8.14
CA MET A 163 15.77 5.63 8.72
C MET A 163 16.30 4.76 9.88
N PHE A 164 15.44 4.34 10.80
CA PHE A 164 15.81 3.40 11.87
C PHE A 164 16.26 2.05 11.30
N GLY A 165 15.59 1.55 10.26
CA GLY A 165 15.97 0.33 9.56
C GLY A 165 17.38 0.41 8.97
N ALA A 166 17.69 1.48 8.25
CA ALA A 166 19.03 1.71 7.68
C ALA A 166 20.09 1.86 8.78
N LEU A 167 19.79 2.61 9.85
CA LEU A 167 20.71 2.78 10.98
C LEU A 167 21.07 1.43 11.61
N ILE A 168 20.08 0.56 11.82
CA ILE A 168 20.31 -0.79 12.38
C ILE A 168 21.11 -1.66 11.40
N LEU A 169 20.85 -1.57 10.09
CA LEU A 169 21.63 -2.32 9.08
C LEU A 169 23.09 -1.88 9.03
N ILE A 170 23.35 -0.59 9.21
CA ILE A 170 24.71 0.00 9.15
C ILE A 170 25.50 -0.29 10.43
N LEU A 171 24.86 -0.12 11.59
CA LEU A 171 25.56 -0.24 12.88
C LEU A 171 25.61 -1.68 13.41
N PHE A 172 24.69 -2.54 13.00
CA PHE A 172 24.57 -3.88 13.54
C PHE A 172 24.50 -4.93 12.40
N SER A 173 23.29 -5.46 12.12
CA SER A 173 23.13 -6.52 11.09
C SER A 173 21.67 -6.64 10.64
N LYS A 174 21.44 -7.36 9.51
CA LYS A 174 20.10 -7.74 9.07
C LYS A 174 19.31 -8.50 10.15
N ASN A 175 20.01 -9.34 10.93
CA ASN A 175 19.38 -10.19 11.93
C ASN A 175 18.79 -9.35 13.08
N ILE A 176 19.55 -8.34 13.56
CA ILE A 176 19.07 -7.43 14.60
C ILE A 176 17.90 -6.61 14.06
N LEU A 177 17.98 -6.13 12.82
CA LEU A 177 16.86 -5.40 12.20
C LEU A 177 15.59 -6.26 12.16
N ILE A 178 15.69 -7.53 11.77
CA ILE A 178 14.55 -8.45 11.73
C ILE A 178 13.98 -8.68 13.14
N ILE A 179 14.82 -8.92 14.14
CA ILE A 179 14.38 -9.14 15.53
C ILE A 179 13.63 -7.92 16.07
N VAL A 180 14.17 -6.72 15.87
CA VAL A 180 13.53 -5.47 16.31
C VAL A 180 12.19 -5.26 15.61
N SER A 181 12.14 -5.46 14.30
CA SER A 181 10.89 -5.33 13.52
C SER A 181 9.83 -6.35 13.95
N VAL A 182 10.22 -7.61 14.17
CA VAL A 182 9.31 -8.65 14.68
C VAL A 182 8.79 -8.27 16.09
N GLY A 183 9.64 -7.76 16.96
CA GLY A 183 9.23 -7.28 18.29
C GLY A 183 8.15 -6.18 18.19
N ILE A 184 8.33 -5.20 17.29
CA ILE A 184 7.34 -4.13 17.05
C ILE A 184 6.05 -4.70 16.45
N LEU A 185 6.14 -5.67 15.52
CA LEU A 185 4.97 -6.32 14.95
C LEU A 185 4.17 -7.11 16.01
N ILE A 186 4.83 -7.78 16.93
CA ILE A 186 4.16 -8.44 18.08
C ILE A 186 3.46 -7.39 18.94
N LEU A 187 4.13 -6.28 19.26
CA LEU A 187 3.52 -5.17 19.99
C LEU A 187 2.31 -4.58 19.28
N SER A 188 2.30 -4.55 17.95
CA SER A 188 1.17 -4.04 17.17
C SER A 188 -0.11 -4.88 17.31
N ILE A 189 0.00 -6.14 17.70
CA ILE A 189 -1.15 -7.03 17.93
C ILE A 189 -1.83 -6.74 19.28
N VAL A 190 -1.09 -6.24 20.25
CA VAL A 190 -1.61 -6.02 21.63
C VAL A 190 -2.82 -5.08 21.67
N PRO A 191 -2.82 -3.91 20.99
CA PRO A 191 -4.00 -3.04 20.96
C PRO A 191 -5.24 -3.74 20.37
N LEU A 192 -5.06 -4.62 19.36
CA LEU A 192 -6.18 -5.33 18.72
C LEU A 192 -6.89 -6.28 19.70
N PHE A 193 -6.18 -6.88 20.63
CA PHE A 193 -6.81 -7.71 21.68
C PHE A 193 -7.60 -6.90 22.71
N LYS A 194 -7.26 -5.64 22.91
CA LYS A 194 -7.94 -4.74 23.86
C LYS A 194 -9.21 -4.11 23.29
N MET A 195 -9.40 -4.12 21.96
CA MET A 195 -10.59 -3.58 21.32
C MET A 195 -11.83 -4.44 21.66
N LYS A 196 -12.90 -3.81 22.15
CA LYS A 196 -14.12 -4.51 22.61
C LYS A 196 -15.29 -4.40 21.61
N GLY A 197 -15.34 -3.41 20.75
CA GLY A 197 -16.52 -3.06 19.94
C GLY A 197 -16.37 -3.21 18.43
N ILE A 198 -15.15 -3.20 17.87
CA ILE A 198 -14.94 -3.33 16.44
C ILE A 198 -14.85 -4.83 16.08
N GLU A 199 -15.96 -5.36 15.69
CA GLU A 199 -16.23 -6.57 14.91
C GLU A 199 -15.31 -7.80 15.06
N ASP A 200 -15.46 -8.47 16.19
CA ASP A 200 -15.19 -9.92 16.32
C ASP A 200 -16.32 -10.76 15.71
N LYS A 201 -17.40 -10.12 15.26
CA LYS A 201 -18.57 -10.83 14.76
C LYS A 201 -18.40 -11.19 13.29
N PRO A 202 -18.83 -12.38 12.89
CA PRO A 202 -18.99 -12.74 11.49
C PRO A 202 -19.78 -11.67 10.76
N VAL A 203 -19.46 -11.43 9.49
CA VAL A 203 -20.21 -10.48 8.66
C VAL A 203 -21.56 -11.11 8.34
N GLU A 204 -22.64 -10.52 8.82
CA GLU A 204 -24.00 -10.99 8.53
C GLU A 204 -24.33 -10.80 7.04
N GLY A 205 -24.86 -11.86 6.41
CA GLY A 205 -25.26 -11.86 5.01
C GLY A 205 -24.16 -12.29 4.03
N LYS A 206 -24.57 -12.62 2.81
CA LYS A 206 -23.65 -12.98 1.71
C LYS A 206 -23.06 -11.73 1.07
N THR A 207 -21.75 -11.60 1.10
CA THR A 207 -21.05 -10.56 0.34
C THR A 207 -21.22 -10.80 -1.17
N MET A 208 -21.22 -9.69 -1.93
CA MET A 208 -21.45 -9.73 -3.38
C MET A 208 -20.36 -10.51 -4.09
N SER A 209 -20.75 -11.37 -5.05
CA SER A 209 -19.82 -11.95 -6.02
C SER A 209 -19.26 -10.86 -6.94
N MET A 210 -18.12 -11.13 -7.57
CA MET A 210 -17.46 -10.18 -8.48
C MET A 210 -18.40 -9.73 -9.62
N ARG A 211 -19.14 -10.68 -10.24
CA ARG A 211 -20.12 -10.39 -11.28
C ARG A 211 -21.24 -9.45 -10.79
N ARG A 212 -21.73 -9.67 -9.57
CA ARG A 212 -22.80 -8.84 -8.99
C ARG A 212 -22.27 -7.48 -8.54
N TYR A 213 -21.05 -7.42 -8.03
CA TYR A 213 -20.42 -6.16 -7.59
C TYR A 213 -20.15 -5.23 -8.77
N PHE A 214 -19.67 -5.76 -9.90
CA PHE A 214 -19.35 -4.99 -11.11
C PHE A 214 -20.46 -5.06 -12.19
N ASN A 215 -21.72 -5.26 -11.80
CA ASN A 215 -22.83 -5.31 -12.77
C ASN A 215 -23.06 -3.98 -13.51
N LYS A 216 -22.63 -2.84 -12.92
CA LYS A 216 -22.61 -1.53 -13.57
C LYS A 216 -21.15 -1.11 -13.78
N PHE A 217 -20.84 -0.63 -14.98
CA PHE A 217 -19.47 -0.16 -15.34
C PHE A 217 -18.98 0.98 -14.43
N ASP A 218 -19.88 1.77 -13.87
CA ASP A 218 -19.57 2.85 -12.94
C ASP A 218 -18.84 2.38 -11.67
N TYR A 219 -19.03 1.13 -11.26
CA TYR A 219 -18.26 0.51 -10.17
C TYR A 219 -16.93 -0.06 -10.60
N LEU A 220 -16.74 -0.40 -11.88
CA LEU A 220 -15.53 -1.06 -12.38
C LEU A 220 -14.42 -0.05 -12.77
N LYS A 221 -14.80 1.14 -13.21
CA LYS A 221 -13.86 2.12 -13.81
C LYS A 221 -12.69 2.50 -12.90
N GLU A 222 -12.93 2.78 -11.61
CA GLU A 222 -11.86 3.13 -10.66
C GLU A 222 -10.93 1.95 -10.40
N TYR A 223 -11.45 0.74 -10.40
CA TYR A 223 -10.65 -0.48 -10.21
C TYR A 223 -9.75 -0.76 -11.42
N ILE A 224 -10.20 -0.50 -12.64
CA ILE A 224 -9.37 -0.56 -13.85
C ILE A 224 -8.24 0.46 -13.76
N ILE A 225 -8.58 1.73 -13.46
CA ILE A 225 -7.59 2.80 -13.32
C ILE A 225 -6.58 2.44 -12.22
N ARG A 226 -7.06 1.98 -11.07
CA ARG A 226 -6.21 1.54 -9.97
C ARG A 226 -5.32 0.37 -10.36
N GLY A 227 -5.86 -0.64 -11.04
CA GLY A 227 -5.11 -1.80 -11.51
C GLY A 227 -3.95 -1.39 -12.42
N VAL A 228 -4.20 -0.61 -13.46
CA VAL A 228 -3.14 -0.13 -14.37
C VAL A 228 -2.10 0.70 -13.62
N TYR A 229 -2.52 1.55 -12.70
CA TYR A 229 -1.62 2.37 -11.87
C TYR A 229 -0.66 1.53 -11.00
N THR A 230 -1.01 0.27 -10.67
CA THR A 230 -0.14 -0.58 -9.83
C THR A 230 1.16 -0.99 -10.50
N VAL A 231 1.27 -0.90 -11.83
CA VAL A 231 2.55 -1.10 -12.55
C VAL A 231 3.55 -0.02 -12.12
N HIS A 232 3.13 1.25 -12.10
CA HIS A 232 3.96 2.33 -11.58
C HIS A 232 4.34 2.10 -10.11
N ILE A 233 3.38 1.67 -9.27
CA ILE A 233 3.65 1.38 -7.84
C ILE A 233 4.68 0.25 -7.72
N ALA A 234 4.57 -0.82 -8.50
CA ALA A 234 5.51 -1.93 -8.48
C ALA A 234 6.92 -1.49 -8.94
N ALA A 235 7.00 -0.62 -9.94
CA ALA A 235 8.25 -0.04 -10.40
C ALA A 235 8.91 0.83 -9.30
N GLU A 236 8.14 1.69 -8.65
CA GLU A 236 8.64 2.62 -7.62
C GLU A 236 8.98 1.93 -6.30
N ASP A 237 8.19 0.93 -5.87
CA ASP A 237 8.38 0.28 -4.58
C ASP A 237 9.45 -0.82 -4.60
N VAL A 238 9.77 -1.39 -5.78
CA VAL A 238 10.68 -2.55 -5.90
C VAL A 238 11.88 -2.25 -6.81
N ILE A 239 11.63 -1.91 -8.06
CA ILE A 239 12.72 -1.82 -9.05
C ILE A 239 13.52 -0.53 -8.87
N TRP A 240 12.89 0.59 -8.51
CA TRP A 240 13.59 1.84 -8.24
C TRP A 240 14.57 1.76 -7.06
N PRO A 241 14.22 1.19 -5.89
CA PRO A 241 15.18 0.94 -4.81
C PRO A 241 16.36 0.06 -5.23
N ILE A 242 16.13 -0.98 -6.03
CA ILE A 242 17.20 -1.83 -6.58
C ILE A 242 18.10 -1.01 -7.50
N PHE A 243 17.53 -0.19 -8.40
CA PHE A 243 18.28 0.68 -9.30
C PHE A 243 19.17 1.66 -8.53
N ILE A 244 18.63 2.35 -7.52
CA ILE A 244 19.39 3.25 -6.67
C ILE A 244 20.51 2.50 -5.94
N TYR A 245 20.23 1.31 -5.40
CA TYR A 245 21.23 0.50 -4.74
C TYR A 245 22.34 0.05 -5.69
N THR A 246 22.04 -0.31 -6.94
CA THR A 246 23.05 -0.72 -7.94
C THR A 246 23.96 0.43 -8.37
N ILE A 247 23.49 1.68 -8.35
CA ILE A 247 24.30 2.85 -8.71
C ILE A 247 25.18 3.30 -7.54
N PHE A 248 24.59 3.44 -6.34
CA PHE A 248 25.26 4.05 -5.20
C PHE A 248 25.95 3.03 -4.28
N VAL A 249 25.56 1.75 -4.37
CA VAL A 249 26.07 0.65 -3.53
C VAL A 249 25.99 0.98 -2.03
N ASP A 250 25.00 1.82 -1.64
CA ASP A 250 24.81 2.30 -0.27
C ASP A 250 23.36 2.16 0.19
N ILE A 251 23.18 1.59 1.37
CA ILE A 251 21.87 1.40 2.02
C ILE A 251 21.23 2.73 2.39
N LYS A 252 22.03 3.76 2.74
CA LYS A 252 21.52 5.09 3.10
C LYS A 252 20.77 5.73 1.94
N SER A 253 21.32 5.63 0.73
CA SER A 253 20.69 6.14 -0.49
C SER A 253 19.30 5.54 -0.73
N VAL A 254 19.12 4.26 -0.39
CA VAL A 254 17.81 3.60 -0.48
C VAL A 254 16.87 4.04 0.63
N ALA A 255 17.37 4.21 1.86
CA ALA A 255 16.56 4.66 2.99
C ALA A 255 15.97 6.06 2.82
N ILE A 256 16.62 6.94 2.06
CA ILE A 256 16.13 8.29 1.76
C ILE A 256 14.85 8.25 0.90
N ILE A 257 14.67 7.26 0.03
CA ILE A 257 13.51 7.16 -0.88
C ILE A 257 12.17 7.25 -0.12
N PRO A 258 11.84 6.35 0.81
CA PRO A 258 10.56 6.41 1.51
C PRO A 258 10.41 7.64 2.40
N VAL A 259 11.51 8.21 2.89
CA VAL A 259 11.50 9.45 3.66
C VAL A 259 11.03 10.61 2.77
N MET A 260 11.64 10.79 1.59
CA MET A 260 11.28 11.85 0.64
C MET A 260 9.83 11.70 0.16
N VAL A 261 9.43 10.48 -0.24
CA VAL A 261 8.04 10.19 -0.64
C VAL A 261 7.08 10.52 0.50
N SER A 262 7.39 10.11 1.73
CA SER A 262 6.49 10.32 2.86
C SER A 262 6.35 11.78 3.23
N LEU A 263 7.42 12.56 3.23
CA LEU A 263 7.38 14.02 3.46
C LEU A 263 6.50 14.72 2.44
N THR A 264 6.70 14.43 1.15
CA THR A 264 5.90 15.05 0.08
C THR A 264 4.42 14.63 0.17
N VAL A 265 4.14 13.34 0.43
CA VAL A 265 2.77 12.86 0.58
C VAL A 265 2.06 13.50 1.78
N ILE A 266 2.71 13.66 2.94
CA ILE A 266 2.10 14.32 4.10
C ILE A 266 1.72 15.76 3.78
N LEU A 267 2.67 16.54 3.23
CA LEU A 267 2.46 17.95 2.90
C LEU A 267 1.28 18.13 1.94
N PHE A 268 1.21 17.31 0.90
CA PHE A 268 0.21 17.48 -0.15
C PHE A 268 -1.11 16.73 0.09
N SER A 269 -1.13 15.66 0.91
CA SER A 269 -2.39 14.95 1.25
C SER A 269 -3.39 15.86 1.94
N TYR A 270 -2.92 16.73 2.84
CA TYR A 270 -3.77 17.70 3.52
C TYR A 270 -4.48 18.66 2.55
N PHE A 271 -3.73 19.20 1.58
CA PHE A 271 -4.30 20.07 0.55
C PHE A 271 -5.20 19.32 -0.42
N ALA A 272 -4.75 18.14 -0.86
CA ALA A 272 -5.47 17.28 -1.78
C ALA A 272 -6.80 16.79 -1.18
N GLY A 273 -6.85 16.52 0.14
CA GLY A 273 -8.05 16.10 0.86
C GLY A 273 -9.18 17.16 0.88
N LYS A 274 -8.87 18.44 0.64
CA LYS A 274 -9.84 19.54 0.58
C LYS A 274 -10.43 19.77 -0.81
N ILE A 275 -9.99 19.04 -1.84
CA ILE A 275 -10.41 19.26 -3.22
C ILE A 275 -11.85 18.77 -3.43
N LYS A 276 -12.66 19.59 -4.10
CA LYS A 276 -14.05 19.27 -4.41
C LYS A 276 -14.17 17.98 -5.23
N LYS A 277 -15.15 17.14 -4.94
CA LYS A 277 -15.45 15.87 -5.62
C LYS A 277 -15.46 16.01 -7.15
N THR A 278 -15.97 17.15 -7.67
CA THR A 278 -16.03 17.45 -9.11
C THR A 278 -14.66 17.53 -9.79
N ASN A 279 -13.60 17.79 -9.05
CA ASN A 279 -12.25 17.98 -9.57
C ASN A 279 -11.36 16.74 -9.41
N ARG A 280 -11.84 15.68 -8.72
CA ARG A 280 -11.06 14.44 -8.50
C ARG A 280 -10.53 13.83 -9.79
N GLY A 281 -11.37 13.75 -10.85
CA GLY A 281 -10.96 13.24 -12.15
C GLY A 281 -9.84 14.06 -12.80
N LYS A 282 -9.90 15.39 -12.70
CA LYS A 282 -8.86 16.29 -13.22
C LYS A 282 -7.54 16.13 -12.47
N MET A 283 -7.60 15.89 -11.14
CA MET A 283 -6.41 15.59 -10.34
C MET A 283 -5.70 14.33 -10.84
N VAL A 284 -6.46 13.24 -11.08
CA VAL A 284 -5.90 11.99 -11.57
C VAL A 284 -5.22 12.19 -12.93
N VAL A 285 -5.86 12.92 -13.84
CA VAL A 285 -5.29 13.22 -15.17
C VAL A 285 -3.97 14.00 -15.04
N LEU A 286 -3.97 15.09 -14.26
CA LEU A 286 -2.78 15.92 -14.05
C LEU A 286 -1.65 15.12 -13.37
N GLY A 287 -1.95 14.43 -12.27
CA GLY A 287 -0.97 13.62 -11.54
C GLY A 287 -0.36 12.54 -12.43
N SER A 288 -1.18 11.83 -13.21
CA SER A 288 -0.70 10.78 -14.11
C SER A 288 0.21 11.31 -15.21
N PHE A 289 -0.09 12.47 -15.78
CA PHE A 289 0.76 13.13 -16.76
C PHE A 289 2.13 13.51 -16.15
N LEU A 290 2.13 14.11 -14.96
CA LEU A 290 3.35 14.54 -14.29
C LEU A 290 4.22 13.35 -13.85
N VAL A 291 3.61 12.26 -13.37
CA VAL A 291 4.33 11.01 -13.07
C VAL A 291 4.95 10.42 -14.34
N ALA A 292 4.21 10.38 -15.45
CA ALA A 292 4.73 9.87 -16.72
C ALA A 292 5.96 10.64 -17.20
N ILE A 293 5.90 11.98 -17.16
CA ILE A 293 7.04 12.84 -17.50
C ILE A 293 8.22 12.55 -16.57
N THR A 294 7.99 12.42 -15.27
CA THR A 294 9.08 12.14 -14.32
C THR A 294 9.79 10.83 -14.64
N TRP A 295 9.04 9.76 -15.02
CA TRP A 295 9.64 8.50 -15.47
C TRP A 295 10.43 8.64 -16.77
N ILE A 296 9.95 9.41 -17.74
CA ILE A 296 10.66 9.71 -18.99
C ILE A 296 11.97 10.45 -18.67
N LEU A 297 11.91 11.48 -17.81
CA LEU A 297 13.08 12.24 -17.42
C LEU A 297 14.13 11.39 -16.69
N ARG A 298 13.75 10.35 -15.92
CA ARG A 298 14.67 9.39 -15.31
C ARG A 298 15.53 8.63 -16.34
N ILE A 299 15.05 8.49 -17.58
CA ILE A 299 15.81 7.84 -18.67
C ILE A 299 16.89 8.77 -19.20
N TYR A 300 16.60 10.07 -19.32
CA TYR A 300 17.48 11.04 -19.97
C TYR A 300 18.37 11.82 -19.00
N LEU A 301 17.87 12.16 -17.81
CA LEU A 301 18.58 12.93 -16.82
C LEU A 301 19.26 12.01 -15.79
N GLN A 302 20.42 11.46 -16.20
CA GLN A 302 21.19 10.52 -15.40
C GLN A 302 22.11 11.27 -14.42
N SER A 303 21.55 12.03 -13.47
CA SER A 303 22.30 12.72 -12.43
C SER A 303 21.79 12.32 -11.04
N GLU A 304 22.71 12.25 -10.07
CA GLU A 304 22.41 11.94 -8.68
C GLU A 304 21.33 12.88 -8.11
N VAL A 305 21.51 14.19 -8.30
CA VAL A 305 20.55 15.21 -7.84
C VAL A 305 19.16 14.95 -8.41
N PHE A 306 19.06 14.62 -9.71
CA PHE A 306 17.79 14.38 -10.34
C PHE A 306 17.16 13.06 -9.86
N TYR A 307 17.94 12.02 -9.62
CA TYR A 307 17.40 10.76 -9.11
C TYR A 307 16.66 10.96 -7.78
N PHE A 308 17.27 11.68 -6.82
CA PHE A 308 16.61 11.99 -5.55
C PHE A 308 15.48 13.02 -5.71
N ALA A 309 15.66 14.08 -6.49
CA ALA A 309 14.59 15.03 -6.76
C ALA A 309 13.36 14.36 -7.39
N SER A 310 13.58 13.40 -8.31
CA SER A 310 12.49 12.64 -8.94
C SER A 310 11.65 11.82 -7.97
N VAL A 311 12.24 11.35 -6.87
CA VAL A 311 11.51 10.64 -5.79
C VAL A 311 10.52 11.57 -5.11
N ALA A 312 10.93 12.82 -4.79
CA ALA A 312 10.04 13.82 -4.23
C ALA A 312 8.90 14.19 -5.20
N LEU A 313 9.23 14.37 -6.49
CA LEU A 313 8.23 14.63 -7.54
C LEU A 313 7.23 13.47 -7.68
N ILE A 314 7.70 12.23 -7.68
CA ILE A 314 6.83 11.04 -7.72
C ILE A 314 5.93 10.99 -6.47
N GLY A 315 6.47 11.24 -5.28
CA GLY A 315 5.68 11.29 -4.05
C GLY A 315 4.55 12.33 -4.15
N LEU A 316 4.88 13.53 -4.62
CA LEU A 316 3.93 14.62 -4.82
C LEU A 316 2.84 14.27 -5.85
N PHE A 317 3.24 13.81 -7.04
CA PHE A 317 2.30 13.60 -8.14
C PHE A 317 1.47 12.32 -7.95
N SER A 318 2.01 11.30 -7.30
CA SER A 318 1.31 10.05 -7.00
C SER A 318 0.12 10.25 -6.07
N ILE A 319 0.17 11.21 -5.15
CA ILE A 319 -0.97 11.51 -4.27
C ILE A 319 -2.17 12.07 -5.05
N LEU A 320 -1.91 12.84 -6.13
CA LEU A 320 -2.96 13.35 -7.02
C LEU A 320 -3.69 12.23 -7.77
N ILE A 321 -3.08 11.04 -7.87
CA ILE A 321 -3.68 9.86 -8.52
C ILE A 321 -4.35 8.98 -7.47
N SER A 322 -3.57 8.54 -6.47
CA SER A 322 -3.99 7.50 -5.53
C SER A 322 -5.11 7.96 -4.60
N LEU A 323 -5.03 9.18 -4.06
CA LEU A 323 -6.00 9.68 -3.11
C LEU A 323 -7.42 9.79 -3.71
N PRO A 324 -7.64 10.41 -4.88
CA PRO A 324 -8.98 10.48 -5.47
C PRO A 324 -9.53 9.12 -5.90
N ILE A 325 -8.70 8.23 -6.43
CA ILE A 325 -9.13 6.90 -6.88
C ILE A 325 -9.54 6.06 -5.66
N ASP A 326 -8.69 5.99 -4.64
CA ASP A 326 -8.97 5.20 -3.43
C ASP A 326 -10.18 5.77 -2.68
N SER A 327 -10.32 7.11 -2.57
CA SER A 327 -11.49 7.75 -1.98
C SER A 327 -12.79 7.38 -2.71
N ASN A 328 -12.79 7.36 -4.05
CA ASN A 328 -13.96 6.95 -4.83
C ASN A 328 -14.29 5.46 -4.65
N ILE A 329 -13.26 4.59 -4.57
CA ILE A 329 -13.45 3.15 -4.30
C ILE A 329 -14.05 2.95 -2.91
N PHE A 330 -13.54 3.65 -1.90
CA PHE A 330 -14.02 3.51 -0.53
C PHE A 330 -15.44 4.05 -0.37
N GLU A 331 -15.74 5.24 -0.89
CA GLU A 331 -17.07 5.82 -0.87
C GLU A 331 -18.12 4.90 -1.53
N LYS A 332 -17.81 4.34 -2.70
CA LYS A 332 -18.69 3.38 -3.38
C LYS A 332 -18.76 2.04 -2.66
N GLY A 333 -17.65 1.61 -2.05
CA GLY A 333 -17.58 0.38 -1.27
C GLY A 333 -18.43 0.44 -0.01
N GLU A 334 -18.37 1.55 0.74
CA GLU A 334 -19.18 1.80 1.93
C GLU A 334 -20.69 1.69 1.64
N LEU A 335 -21.12 2.28 0.53
CA LEU A 335 -22.52 2.29 0.12
C LEU A 335 -23.04 0.94 -0.38
N ARG A 336 -22.15 0.08 -0.88
CA ARG A 336 -22.56 -1.16 -1.56
C ARG A 336 -22.20 -2.44 -0.80
N ASP A 337 -20.91 -2.70 -0.66
CA ASP A 337 -20.36 -3.87 0.05
C ASP A 337 -18.88 -3.61 0.35
N PRO A 338 -18.54 -3.17 1.58
CA PRO A 338 -17.16 -2.85 1.95
C PRO A 338 -16.19 -4.03 1.83
N LEU A 339 -16.67 -5.26 2.12
CA LEU A 339 -15.83 -6.45 2.03
C LEU A 339 -15.55 -6.85 0.59
N ALA A 340 -16.54 -6.77 -0.29
CA ALA A 340 -16.34 -6.98 -1.72
C ALA A 340 -15.41 -5.89 -2.30
N ALA A 341 -15.59 -4.62 -1.90
CA ALA A 341 -14.77 -3.51 -2.34
C ALA A 341 -13.29 -3.71 -2.00
N SER A 342 -12.96 -4.00 -0.73
CA SER A 342 -11.59 -4.22 -0.28
C SER A 342 -10.95 -5.43 -0.97
N THR A 343 -11.70 -6.55 -1.07
CA THR A 343 -11.24 -7.78 -1.74
C THR A 343 -10.91 -7.53 -3.21
N TYR A 344 -11.83 -6.96 -3.97
CA TYR A 344 -11.63 -6.77 -5.41
C TYR A 344 -10.63 -5.67 -5.73
N ARG A 345 -10.49 -4.65 -4.87
CA ARG A 345 -9.42 -3.65 -4.99
C ARG A 345 -8.04 -4.31 -4.92
N ASN A 346 -7.82 -5.19 -3.94
CA ASN A 346 -6.54 -5.90 -3.82
C ASN A 346 -6.36 -6.86 -5.00
N THR A 347 -7.31 -7.75 -5.25
CA THR A 347 -7.26 -8.74 -6.35
C THR A 347 -6.94 -8.11 -7.70
N LEU A 348 -7.69 -7.07 -8.11
CA LEU A 348 -7.51 -6.43 -9.43
C LEU A 348 -6.21 -5.61 -9.51
N SER A 349 -5.61 -5.25 -8.40
CA SER A 349 -4.29 -4.61 -8.34
C SER A 349 -3.15 -5.58 -8.64
N MET A 350 -3.31 -6.89 -8.39
CA MET A 350 -2.24 -7.87 -8.57
C MET A 350 -2.06 -8.33 -10.01
N PHE A 351 -3.13 -8.39 -10.82
CA PHE A 351 -3.02 -8.84 -12.21
C PHE A 351 -2.00 -8.03 -13.04
N PRO A 352 -2.07 -6.69 -13.10
CA PRO A 352 -1.07 -5.92 -13.86
C PRO A 352 0.36 -6.09 -13.33
N ARG A 353 0.53 -6.32 -12.01
CA ARG A 353 1.85 -6.59 -11.42
C ARG A 353 2.40 -7.94 -11.87
N ILE A 354 1.55 -8.99 -11.95
CA ILE A 354 1.96 -10.31 -12.47
C ILE A 354 2.46 -10.18 -13.90
N PHE A 355 1.72 -9.48 -14.77
CA PHE A 355 2.15 -9.24 -16.15
C PHE A 355 3.42 -8.39 -16.22
N PHE A 356 3.54 -7.37 -15.39
CA PHE A 356 4.72 -6.51 -15.33
C PHE A 356 5.98 -7.30 -14.94
N TYR A 357 5.95 -8.03 -13.81
CA TYR A 357 7.11 -8.82 -13.38
C TYR A 357 7.41 -9.98 -14.36
N GLY A 358 6.37 -10.62 -14.89
CA GLY A 358 6.55 -11.66 -15.92
C GLY A 358 7.21 -11.12 -17.20
N ALA A 359 6.81 -9.93 -17.66
CA ALA A 359 7.44 -9.27 -18.81
C ALA A 359 8.90 -8.90 -18.52
N LEU A 360 9.22 -8.39 -17.33
CA LEU A 360 10.60 -8.03 -16.96
C LEU A 360 11.56 -9.22 -17.03
N LEU A 361 11.11 -10.44 -16.69
CA LEU A 361 11.93 -11.65 -16.78
C LEU A 361 12.33 -12.01 -18.21
N LEU A 362 11.62 -11.51 -19.21
CA LEU A 362 11.91 -11.76 -20.63
C LEU A 362 12.78 -10.66 -21.25
N MET A 363 13.15 -9.62 -20.49
CA MET A 363 13.84 -8.44 -21.02
C MET A 363 15.30 -8.41 -20.59
N LEU A 364 16.18 -7.89 -21.48
CA LEU A 364 17.61 -7.76 -21.22
C LEU A 364 17.91 -6.53 -20.35
N ASP A 365 17.25 -5.39 -20.60
CA ASP A 365 17.45 -4.15 -19.84
C ASP A 365 16.25 -3.90 -18.93
N ILE A 366 16.29 -4.50 -17.75
CA ILE A 366 15.22 -4.47 -16.76
C ILE A 366 14.91 -3.05 -16.31
N PHE A 367 15.91 -2.21 -16.08
CA PHE A 367 15.70 -0.86 -15.55
C PHE A 367 15.05 0.06 -16.58
N LYS A 368 15.59 0.10 -17.80
CA LYS A 368 15.03 0.93 -18.90
C LYS A 368 13.60 0.52 -19.23
N ILE A 369 13.35 -0.79 -19.34
CA ILE A 369 11.99 -1.31 -19.60
C ILE A 369 11.04 -0.96 -18.43
N THR A 370 11.49 -1.03 -17.18
CA THR A 370 10.70 -0.59 -16.03
C THR A 370 10.31 0.88 -16.15
N PHE A 371 11.23 1.78 -16.49
CA PHE A 371 10.95 3.21 -16.60
C PHE A 371 9.94 3.49 -17.73
N ILE A 372 10.09 2.81 -18.86
CA ILE A 372 9.14 2.88 -19.99
C ILE A 372 7.77 2.34 -19.56
N ALA A 373 7.71 1.16 -18.94
CA ALA A 373 6.45 0.53 -18.53
C ALA A 373 5.71 1.39 -17.48
N ALA A 374 6.42 1.96 -16.51
CA ALA A 374 5.84 2.86 -15.52
C ALA A 374 5.31 4.16 -16.16
N SER A 375 6.04 4.74 -17.13
CA SER A 375 5.57 5.91 -17.89
C SER A 375 4.33 5.57 -18.72
N VAL A 376 4.37 4.48 -19.50
CA VAL A 376 3.24 4.05 -20.33
C VAL A 376 2.02 3.75 -19.47
N SER A 377 2.17 3.03 -18.36
CA SER A 377 1.05 2.73 -17.47
C SER A 377 0.37 3.99 -16.93
N THR A 378 1.15 5.02 -16.56
CA THR A 378 0.59 6.28 -16.08
C THR A 378 -0.03 7.12 -17.18
N LEU A 379 0.48 7.08 -18.42
CA LEU A 379 -0.18 7.67 -19.59
C LEU A 379 -1.51 6.98 -19.92
N VAL A 380 -1.58 5.66 -19.79
CA VAL A 380 -2.84 4.91 -19.92
C VAL A 380 -3.82 5.33 -18.81
N VAL A 381 -3.35 5.46 -17.56
CA VAL A 381 -4.17 5.98 -16.45
C VAL A 381 -4.70 7.38 -16.79
N MET A 382 -3.87 8.27 -17.32
CA MET A 382 -4.27 9.62 -17.76
C MET A 382 -5.38 9.56 -18.80
N ALA A 383 -5.18 8.80 -19.88
CA ALA A 383 -6.14 8.69 -20.98
C ALA A 383 -7.48 8.09 -20.53
N VAL A 384 -7.44 6.97 -19.78
CA VAL A 384 -8.63 6.30 -19.26
C VAL A 384 -9.37 7.19 -18.27
N SER A 385 -8.65 7.89 -17.38
CA SER A 385 -9.27 8.82 -16.42
C SER A 385 -9.90 10.02 -17.10
N TYR A 386 -9.28 10.58 -18.14
CA TYR A 386 -9.87 11.65 -18.92
C TYR A 386 -11.19 11.21 -19.56
N ILE A 387 -11.23 10.04 -20.19
CA ILE A 387 -12.43 9.50 -20.85
C ILE A 387 -13.52 9.17 -19.82
N LEU A 388 -13.18 8.49 -18.73
CA LEU A 388 -14.16 7.90 -17.81
C LEU A 388 -14.57 8.83 -16.66
N LEU A 389 -13.72 9.77 -16.24
CA LEU A 389 -13.96 10.61 -15.07
C LEU A 389 -14.19 12.09 -15.42
N VAL A 390 -13.62 12.57 -16.53
CA VAL A 390 -13.69 14.00 -16.91
C VAL A 390 -14.67 14.23 -18.04
N LYS A 391 -14.57 13.49 -19.15
CA LYS A 391 -15.32 13.73 -20.40
C LYS A 391 -16.79 13.28 -20.35
N LYS A 392 -17.15 12.29 -19.51
CA LYS A 392 -18.56 11.84 -19.43
C LYS A 392 -19.44 12.96 -18.88
N PRO A 393 -20.51 13.36 -19.61
CA PRO A 393 -21.55 14.20 -19.05
C PRO A 393 -22.17 13.47 -17.85
N ARG A 394 -22.41 14.18 -16.76
CA ARG A 394 -23.13 13.68 -15.60
C ARG A 394 -24.47 13.13 -16.05
N MET A 395 -24.65 11.81 -16.10
CA MET A 395 -26.00 11.28 -16.03
C MET A 395 -26.57 11.74 -14.70
N SER A 396 -27.65 12.50 -14.77
CA SER A 396 -28.31 13.07 -13.60
C SER A 396 -28.72 11.95 -12.66
N ILE A 397 -28.56 12.20 -11.36
CA ILE A 397 -28.98 11.32 -10.24
C ILE A 397 -30.52 11.15 -10.19
N LYS A 398 -31.25 11.43 -11.27
CA LYS A 398 -32.71 11.32 -11.34
C LYS A 398 -33.25 9.96 -11.79
N GLU A 399 -32.39 8.93 -12.00
CA GLU A 399 -32.81 7.59 -12.38
C GLU A 399 -32.18 6.52 -11.46
N ILE A 400 -32.36 6.64 -10.16
CA ILE A 400 -32.18 5.54 -9.19
C ILE A 400 -33.45 5.46 -8.35
#